data_f0120a57890d94d5abf3131044167c76
#
_entry.id   f0120a57890d94d5abf3131044167c76
#
_cell.length_a   1.000
_cell.length_b   1.000
_cell.length_c   1.000
_cell.angle_alpha   90.00
_cell.angle_beta   90.00
_cell.angle_gamma   90.00
#
_symmetry.space_group_name_H-M   'P 1'
#
loop_
_entity.id
_entity.type
_entity.pdbx_description
1 polymer ?
#
loop_
_entity_poly.entity_id
_entity_poly.type
_entity_poly.pdbx_seq_one_letter_code
_entity_poly.pdbx_strand_id
1 'polypeptide(L)'
;DWAEVVSSLPVQGRMDVKVRRAADFFLRPTSCAPRDQVLVSRNGKQVPSEWGGTAAAYLVAKGARPGDVLTMVYPLVEFRQTWGNWPSQPGLALNIRWKGNSVIGVTPEPKALPIDFAHLPPIPALPDDAGE
;
A
#
# COMPACT_ATOMS: atom_id res chain seq x y z
N ASP A 1 -5.17 -20.97 -3.20
CA ASP A 1 -5.06 -19.52 -3.41
C ASP A 1 -6.40 -18.93 -3.81
N TRP A 2 -6.77 -17.79 -3.21
CA TRP A 2 -8.04 -17.09 -3.48
C TRP A 2 -7.94 -16.18 -4.70
N ALA A 3 -6.78 -15.60 -4.91
CA ALA A 3 -6.52 -14.69 -6.02
C ALA A 3 -5.02 -14.60 -6.33
N GLU A 4 -4.71 -14.06 -7.49
CA GLU A 4 -3.38 -13.60 -7.87
C GLU A 4 -3.39 -12.07 -7.87
N VAL A 5 -2.44 -11.43 -7.20
CA VAL A 5 -2.34 -9.98 -7.09
C VAL A 5 -1.09 -9.51 -7.81
N VAL A 6 -1.25 -8.53 -8.70
CA VAL A 6 -0.16 -7.84 -9.37
C VAL A 6 -0.21 -6.37 -8.99
N SER A 7 0.85 -5.86 -8.39
CA SER A 7 0.98 -4.45 -8.00
C SER A 7 2.02 -3.76 -8.87
N SER A 8 1.70 -2.56 -9.35
CA SER A 8 2.61 -1.72 -10.12
C SER A 8 3.34 -0.67 -9.27
N LEU A 9 3.20 -0.73 -7.93
CA LEU A 9 3.95 0.12 -7.01
C LEU A 9 5.46 -0.16 -7.09
N PRO A 10 6.31 0.84 -6.95
CA PRO A 10 6.04 2.26 -6.68
C PRO A 10 5.89 3.11 -7.95
N VAL A 11 5.86 2.51 -9.13
CA VAL A 11 5.84 3.24 -10.41
C VAL A 11 4.46 3.82 -10.70
N GLN A 12 3.43 3.04 -10.44
CA GLN A 12 2.03 3.39 -10.66
C GLN A 12 1.16 2.99 -9.47
N GLY A 13 0.17 3.81 -9.13
CA GLY A 13 -0.89 3.44 -8.20
C GLY A 13 -1.90 2.52 -8.87
N ARG A 14 -1.49 1.30 -9.14
CA ARG A 14 -2.31 0.28 -9.80
C ARG A 14 -2.13 -1.08 -9.14
N MET A 15 -3.25 -1.76 -8.96
CA MET A 15 -3.30 -3.13 -8.50
C MET A 15 -4.34 -3.91 -9.30
N ASP A 16 -3.92 -5.03 -9.85
CA ASP A 16 -4.80 -5.97 -10.55
C ASP A 16 -4.93 -7.25 -9.71
N VAL A 17 -6.16 -7.72 -9.53
CA VAL A 17 -6.49 -8.92 -8.78
C VAL A 17 -7.23 -9.89 -9.69
N LYS A 18 -6.61 -11.00 -10.02
CA LYS A 18 -7.24 -12.09 -10.77
C LYS A 18 -7.90 -13.04 -9.78
N VAL A 19 -9.22 -13.08 -9.82
CA VAL A 19 -10.02 -13.87 -8.87
C VAL A 19 -9.98 -15.35 -9.24
N ARG A 20 -9.65 -16.20 -8.27
CA ARG A 20 -9.63 -17.66 -8.41
C ARG A 20 -10.75 -18.36 -7.66
N ARG A 21 -11.27 -17.75 -6.60
CA ARG A 21 -12.41 -18.23 -5.83
C ARG A 21 -13.44 -17.13 -5.62
N ALA A 22 -14.71 -17.48 -5.62
CA ALA A 22 -15.78 -16.53 -5.38
C ALA A 22 -15.69 -15.96 -3.96
N ALA A 23 -15.60 -14.64 -3.84
CA ALA A 23 -15.53 -13.92 -2.57
C ALA A 23 -15.81 -12.42 -2.76
N ASP A 24 -15.95 -11.72 -1.64
CA ASP A 24 -15.86 -10.28 -1.58
C ASP A 24 -14.39 -9.89 -1.37
N PHE A 25 -13.90 -8.95 -2.15
CA PHE A 25 -12.52 -8.47 -2.05
C PHE A 25 -12.47 -7.06 -1.50
N PHE A 26 -11.53 -6.84 -0.59
CA PHE A 26 -11.26 -5.56 0.04
C PHE A 26 -9.93 -5.03 -0.47
N LEU A 27 -9.97 -4.02 -1.34
CA LEU A 27 -8.80 -3.44 -1.97
C LEU A 27 -8.39 -2.16 -1.24
N ARG A 28 -7.16 -2.08 -0.76
CA ARG A 28 -6.66 -0.94 -0.02
C ARG A 28 -5.74 -0.09 -0.89
N PRO A 29 -6.14 1.13 -1.27
CA PRO A 29 -5.22 2.09 -1.89
C PRO A 29 -4.23 2.64 -0.85
N THR A 30 -3.24 3.40 -1.30
CA THR A 30 -2.37 4.13 -0.37
C THR A 30 -3.18 5.13 0.45
N SER A 31 -2.81 5.33 1.72
CA SER A 31 -3.56 6.17 2.65
C SER A 31 -3.66 7.65 2.22
N CYS A 32 -2.72 8.10 1.40
CA CYS A 32 -2.69 9.46 0.86
C CYS A 32 -3.44 9.63 -0.48
N ALA A 33 -3.99 8.54 -1.05
CA ALA A 33 -4.76 8.63 -2.28
C ALA A 33 -6.10 9.34 -2.03
N PRO A 34 -6.42 10.41 -2.79
CA PRO A 34 -7.73 11.06 -2.69
C PRO A 34 -8.83 10.06 -3.07
N ARG A 35 -9.83 9.90 -2.20
CA ARG A 35 -10.87 8.87 -2.38
C ARG A 35 -11.70 9.03 -3.65
N ASP A 36 -11.95 10.26 -4.05
CA ASP A 36 -12.68 10.63 -5.26
C ASP A 36 -11.91 10.32 -6.55
N GLN A 37 -10.61 10.07 -6.44
CA GLN A 37 -9.73 9.73 -7.57
C GLN A 37 -9.35 8.24 -7.59
N VAL A 38 -9.86 7.44 -6.65
CA VAL A 38 -9.65 6.00 -6.64
C VAL A 38 -10.74 5.34 -7.48
N LEU A 39 -10.33 4.67 -8.54
CA LEU A 39 -11.22 4.03 -9.49
C LEU A 39 -11.08 2.51 -9.40
N VAL A 40 -12.20 1.81 -9.48
CA VAL A 40 -12.24 0.35 -9.55
C VAL A 40 -12.95 -0.06 -10.82
N SER A 41 -12.39 -1.06 -11.49
CA SER A 41 -13.04 -1.72 -12.60
C SER A 41 -13.09 -3.22 -12.39
N ARG A 42 -14.11 -3.85 -12.97
CA ARG A 42 -14.25 -5.30 -13.07
C ARG A 42 -14.30 -5.68 -14.55
N ASN A 43 -13.38 -6.54 -14.98
CA ASN A 43 -13.28 -6.97 -16.38
C ASN A 43 -13.20 -5.79 -17.36
N GLY A 44 -12.44 -4.75 -17.01
CA GLY A 44 -12.27 -3.54 -17.81
C GLY A 44 -13.43 -2.54 -17.77
N LYS A 45 -14.53 -2.84 -17.09
CA LYS A 45 -15.64 -1.90 -16.90
C LYS A 45 -15.57 -1.25 -15.53
N GLN A 46 -15.59 0.08 -15.51
CA GLN A 46 -15.63 0.82 -14.24
C GLN A 46 -16.90 0.46 -13.47
N VAL A 47 -16.73 0.23 -12.18
CA VAL A 47 -17.82 -0.04 -11.23
C VAL A 47 -17.87 1.05 -10.16
N PRO A 48 -19.03 1.30 -9.54
CA PRO A 48 -19.13 2.25 -8.45
C PRO A 48 -18.15 1.89 -7.31
N SER A 49 -17.46 2.89 -6.78
CA SER A 49 -16.57 2.73 -5.65
C SER A 49 -17.38 2.66 -4.36
N GLU A 50 -17.42 1.51 -3.73
CA GLU A 50 -18.02 1.32 -2.41
C GLU A 50 -16.89 1.24 -1.37
N TRP A 51 -16.92 2.12 -0.37
CA TRP A 51 -15.93 2.13 0.69
C TRP A 51 -16.46 1.38 1.92
N GLY A 52 -15.63 0.52 2.49
CA GLY A 52 -15.99 -0.28 3.65
C GLY A 52 -14.77 -0.79 4.41
N GLY A 53 -15.00 -1.81 5.25
CA GLY A 53 -13.99 -2.36 6.14
C GLY A 53 -13.64 -1.44 7.29
N THR A 54 -12.53 -1.72 7.98
CA THR A 54 -12.08 -0.93 9.13
C THR A 54 -11.81 0.52 8.72
N ALA A 55 -12.42 1.47 9.41
CA ALA A 55 -12.33 2.91 9.13
C ALA A 55 -12.71 3.31 7.69
N ALA A 56 -13.52 2.49 7.00
CA ALA A 56 -13.89 2.65 5.60
C ALA A 56 -12.66 2.90 4.69
N ALA A 57 -11.55 2.20 4.95
CA ALA A 57 -10.29 2.41 4.25
C ALA A 57 -10.11 1.51 3.01
N TYR A 58 -11.10 0.68 2.71
CA TYR A 58 -11.04 -0.29 1.63
C TYR A 58 -12.13 -0.05 0.60
N LEU A 59 -11.79 -0.27 -0.67
CA LEU A 59 -12.78 -0.43 -1.72
C LEU A 59 -13.28 -1.87 -1.72
N VAL A 60 -14.59 -2.04 -1.69
CA VAL A 60 -15.23 -3.35 -1.59
C VAL A 60 -15.72 -3.78 -2.97
N ALA A 61 -15.17 -4.87 -3.47
CA ALA A 61 -15.64 -5.54 -4.69
C ALA A 61 -16.46 -6.76 -4.30
N LYS A 62 -17.78 -6.59 -4.20
CA LYS A 62 -18.71 -7.65 -3.81
C LYS A 62 -18.95 -8.68 -4.90
N GLY A 63 -19.13 -9.93 -4.49
CA GLY A 63 -19.57 -11.01 -5.35
C GLY A 63 -18.65 -11.26 -6.53
N ALA A 64 -17.34 -11.11 -6.36
CA ALA A 64 -16.38 -11.43 -7.41
C ALA A 64 -16.34 -12.96 -7.63
N ARG A 65 -16.22 -13.37 -8.88
CA ARG A 65 -16.28 -14.78 -9.33
C ARG A 65 -14.94 -15.21 -9.92
N PRO A 66 -14.66 -16.52 -9.93
CA PRO A 66 -13.49 -17.04 -10.62
C PRO A 66 -13.43 -16.55 -12.07
N GLY A 67 -12.27 -16.06 -12.50
CA GLY A 67 -12.06 -15.48 -13.81
C GLY A 67 -12.25 -13.95 -13.87
N ASP A 68 -12.87 -13.33 -12.87
CA ASP A 68 -12.93 -11.87 -12.82
C ASP A 68 -11.53 -11.27 -12.62
N VAL A 69 -11.32 -10.13 -13.25
CA VAL A 69 -10.16 -9.26 -13.03
C VAL A 69 -10.65 -7.95 -12.41
N LEU A 70 -10.25 -7.71 -11.17
CA LEU A 70 -10.50 -6.46 -10.48
C LEU A 70 -9.27 -5.58 -10.64
N THR A 71 -9.45 -4.35 -11.13
CA THR A 71 -8.37 -3.38 -11.26
C THR A 71 -8.69 -2.16 -10.43
N MET A 72 -7.78 -1.79 -9.52
CA MET A 72 -7.84 -0.54 -8.78
C MET A 72 -6.74 0.39 -9.28
N VAL A 73 -7.11 1.64 -9.57
CA VAL A 73 -6.18 2.69 -10.01
C VAL A 73 -6.37 3.93 -9.15
N TYR A 74 -5.27 4.55 -8.75
CA TYR A 74 -5.26 5.77 -7.95
C TYR A 74 -3.97 6.58 -8.19
N PRO A 75 -4.00 7.91 -7.99
CA PRO A 75 -2.81 8.74 -8.13
C PRO A 75 -1.81 8.47 -7.00
N LEU A 76 -0.52 8.45 -7.34
CA LEU A 76 0.56 8.47 -6.35
C LEU A 76 0.85 9.93 -5.99
N VAL A 77 0.22 10.41 -4.92
CA VAL A 77 0.40 11.79 -4.46
C VAL A 77 1.79 11.96 -3.83
N GLU A 78 2.45 13.06 -4.15
CA GLU A 78 3.69 13.46 -3.48
C GLU A 78 3.36 14.37 -2.30
N PHE A 79 3.99 14.12 -1.16
CA PHE A 79 3.88 14.96 0.03
C PHE A 79 5.19 14.98 0.81
N ARG A 80 5.28 15.95 1.73
CA ARG A 80 6.43 16.12 2.60
C ARG A 80 6.01 15.88 4.05
N GLN A 81 6.89 15.26 4.79
CA GLN A 81 6.73 15.03 6.22
C GLN A 81 8.03 15.43 6.92
N THR A 82 7.91 16.21 7.99
CA THR A 82 9.07 16.56 8.81
C THR A 82 9.04 15.71 10.08
N TRP A 83 10.13 15.01 10.31
CA TRP A 83 10.38 14.26 11.54
C TRP A 83 11.48 14.94 12.31
N GLY A 84 11.26 15.19 13.59
CA GLY A 84 12.25 15.86 14.44
C GLY A 84 12.08 15.53 15.93
N ASN A 85 12.96 16.10 16.74
CA ASN A 85 12.95 15.95 18.20
C ASN A 85 13.14 14.52 18.72
N TRP A 86 14.08 13.80 18.15
CA TRP A 86 14.44 12.49 18.67
C TRP A 86 15.24 12.67 19.98
N PRO A 87 14.88 11.94 21.06
CA PRO A 87 15.57 12.08 22.35
C PRO A 87 17.08 11.84 22.26
N SER A 88 17.51 10.97 21.34
CA SER A 88 18.93 10.65 21.11
C SER A 88 19.68 11.68 20.25
N GLN A 89 18.96 12.54 19.51
CA GLN A 89 19.55 13.55 18.63
C GLN A 89 18.69 14.82 18.63
N PRO A 90 18.71 15.61 19.72
CA PRO A 90 17.96 16.85 19.79
C PRO A 90 18.46 17.82 18.70
N GLY A 91 17.52 18.44 18.00
CA GLY A 91 17.82 19.39 16.90
C GLY A 91 17.99 18.77 15.52
N LEU A 92 17.96 17.44 15.38
CA LEU A 92 17.90 16.79 14.08
C LEU A 92 16.45 16.79 13.58
N ALA A 93 16.20 17.48 12.46
CA ALA A 93 14.96 17.41 11.73
C ALA A 93 15.21 16.80 10.34
N LEU A 94 14.46 15.76 10.02
CA LEU A 94 14.48 15.12 8.70
C LEU A 94 13.26 15.55 7.91
N ASN A 95 13.47 16.07 6.72
CA ASN A 95 12.40 16.31 5.76
C ASN A 95 12.35 15.14 4.79
N ILE A 96 11.27 14.39 4.85
CA ILE A 96 11.06 13.20 4.04
C ILE A 96 10.07 13.54 2.93
N ARG A 97 10.44 13.25 1.70
CA ARG A 97 9.56 13.35 0.54
C ARG A 97 9.03 11.97 0.22
N TRP A 98 7.72 11.91 0.12
CA TRP A 98 6.98 10.69 -0.20
C TRP A 98 6.32 10.80 -1.56
N LYS A 99 6.20 9.66 -2.24
CA LYS A 99 5.31 9.47 -3.39
C LYS A 99 4.50 8.20 -3.15
N GLY A 100 3.21 8.38 -2.89
CA GLY A 100 2.40 7.27 -2.39
C GLY A 100 2.97 6.74 -1.06
N ASN A 101 3.33 5.46 -1.02
CA ASN A 101 3.94 4.81 0.16
C ASN A 101 5.48 4.71 0.06
N SER A 102 6.09 5.33 -0.93
CA SER A 102 7.54 5.25 -1.15
C SER A 102 8.23 6.53 -0.76
N VAL A 103 9.34 6.42 -0.05
CA VAL A 103 10.24 7.55 0.22
C VAL A 103 11.04 7.82 -1.05
N ILE A 104 10.96 9.06 -1.56
CA ILE A 104 11.68 9.49 -2.76
C ILE A 104 12.82 10.47 -2.45
N GLY A 105 12.95 10.91 -1.21
CA GLY A 105 14.06 11.74 -0.78
C GLY A 105 14.03 12.04 0.71
N VAL A 106 15.20 12.24 1.28
CA VAL A 106 15.38 12.63 2.69
C VAL A 106 16.40 13.76 2.74
N THR A 107 16.10 14.82 3.49
CA THR A 107 17.01 15.97 3.65
C THR A 107 17.10 16.35 5.14
N PRO A 108 18.29 16.56 5.73
CA PRO A 108 19.59 16.32 5.11
C PRO A 108 19.79 14.86 4.73
N GLU A 109 20.60 14.61 3.72
CA GLU A 109 20.96 13.22 3.39
C GLU A 109 21.57 12.58 4.65
N PRO A 110 21.03 11.45 5.09
CA PRO A 110 21.62 10.75 6.23
C PRO A 110 23.05 10.37 5.80
N LYS A 111 24.04 11.02 6.40
CA LYS A 111 25.43 10.58 6.27
C LYS A 111 25.45 9.15 6.80
N ALA A 112 25.41 8.20 5.86
CA ALA A 112 25.43 6.77 6.13
C ALA A 112 24.93 6.42 7.55
N LEU A 113 23.63 6.23 7.71
CA LEU A 113 23.20 5.51 8.91
C LEU A 113 23.96 4.19 8.84
N PRO A 114 24.83 3.90 9.80
CA PRO A 114 25.43 2.58 9.88
C PRO A 114 24.35 1.60 10.37
N ILE A 115 23.33 1.41 9.55
CA ILE A 115 22.46 0.26 9.71
C ILE A 115 23.26 -0.86 9.11
N ASP A 116 24.02 -1.50 9.96
CA ASP A 116 24.64 -2.75 9.63
C ASP A 116 23.53 -3.79 9.52
N PHE A 117 23.00 -3.92 8.32
CA PHE A 117 21.96 -4.89 8.02
C PHE A 117 22.39 -6.33 8.32
N ALA A 118 23.70 -6.58 8.40
CA ALA A 118 24.23 -7.89 8.77
C ALA A 118 23.96 -8.26 10.22
N HIS A 119 23.69 -7.28 11.09
CA HIS A 119 23.41 -7.48 12.52
C HIS A 119 21.95 -7.26 12.90
N LEU A 120 21.05 -7.06 11.93
CA LEU A 120 19.63 -7.09 12.23
C LEU A 120 19.24 -8.51 12.65
N PRO A 121 18.52 -8.67 13.77
CA PRO A 121 18.00 -9.97 14.12
C PRO A 121 17.13 -10.49 12.95
N PRO A 122 17.17 -11.79 12.66
CA PRO A 122 16.33 -12.35 11.63
C PRO A 122 14.88 -11.96 11.93
N ILE A 123 14.16 -11.50 10.90
CA ILE A 123 12.72 -11.23 11.01
C ILE A 123 12.10 -12.55 11.50
N PRO A 124 11.42 -12.54 12.68
CA PRO A 124 10.77 -13.75 13.14
C PRO A 124 9.85 -14.25 12.03
N ALA A 125 9.98 -15.52 11.68
CA ALA A 125 9.04 -16.14 10.77
C ALA A 125 7.64 -15.84 11.28
N LEU A 126 6.76 -15.35 10.40
CA LEU A 126 5.34 -15.27 10.74
C LEU A 126 4.94 -16.65 11.23
N PRO A 127 4.22 -16.76 12.35
CA PRO A 127 3.69 -18.04 12.76
C PRO A 127 2.97 -18.63 11.57
N ASP A 128 3.31 -19.85 11.19
CA ASP A 128 2.51 -20.61 10.26
C ASP A 128 1.10 -20.60 10.84
N ASP A 129 0.22 -19.81 10.23
CA ASP A 129 -1.20 -19.97 10.46
C ASP A 129 -1.49 -21.39 9.99
N ALA A 130 -1.35 -22.31 10.91
CA ALA A 130 -1.84 -23.65 10.76
C ALA A 130 -3.33 -23.51 10.48
N GLY A 131 -3.67 -23.60 9.20
CA GLY A 131 -5.03 -23.47 8.75
C GLY A 131 -5.89 -24.50 9.44
N GLU A 132 -6.92 -24.06 10.02
CA GLU A 132 -8.16 -24.78 10.18
C GLU A 132 -9.22 -24.18 9.27
#